data_bdc381320dc3c4d6a625e551d6cefa1f
#
_entry.id   bdc381320dc3c4d6a625e551d6cefa1f
#
_cell.length_a   1.000
_cell.length_b   1.000
_cell.length_c   1.000
_cell.angle_alpha   90.00
_cell.angle_beta   90.00
_cell.angle_gamma   90.00
#
_symmetry.space_group_name_H-M   'P 1'
#
loop_
_entity.id
_entity.type
_entity.pdbx_description
1 polymer ?
#
loop_
_entity_poly.entity_id
_entity_poly.type
_entity_poly.pdbx_seq_one_letter_code
_entity_poly.pdbx_strand_id
1 'polypeptide(L)'
;MDPRLPRSVQLNLDYTSPDFVLDTNLNVSADMFSLGLLIIALYNSPHESPLHANSSVGTYKRLFTSSSSIPSSSNNFLSSRPIPKDLTSSVLSRLITRRPAQRMTAREFQQSAYFDNILISTIRFLDALPAKTPTEKVAFMRGLSRVIPSFPKSVMEKKVLPALLEEMKDKELLSLVLQNIFKIIELLPSGKRAFTDKILPRLRDIFLSGVKPAAPGTAVERDTGKEAGLMVLLANITIVASNCSGKEFKDG
;
A
#
# COMPACT_ATOMS: atom_id res chain seq x y z
N MET A 1 -0.21 12.16 35.64
CA MET A 1 0.02 10.70 35.48
C MET A 1 0.04 10.08 36.86
N ASP A 2 -0.70 9.03 37.07
CA ASP A 2 -0.70 8.31 38.35
C ASP A 2 0.42 7.25 38.33
N PRO A 3 1.49 7.40 39.14
CA PRO A 3 2.63 6.47 39.12
C PRO A 3 2.26 5.05 39.61
N ARG A 4 1.07 4.86 40.20
CA ARG A 4 0.56 3.57 40.65
C ARG A 4 0.00 2.72 39.52
N LEU A 5 -0.31 3.33 38.35
CA LEU A 5 -0.84 2.62 37.21
C LEU A 5 0.29 1.99 36.38
N PRO A 6 0.08 0.80 35.79
CA PRO A 6 1.02 0.19 34.86
C PRO A 6 1.35 1.13 33.68
N ARG A 7 2.59 1.08 33.19
CA ARG A 7 3.01 1.93 32.06
C ARG A 7 2.15 1.72 30.80
N SER A 8 1.63 0.53 30.60
CA SER A 8 0.78 0.18 29.45
C SER A 8 -0.57 0.92 29.40
N VAL A 9 -1.03 1.44 30.56
CA VAL A 9 -2.29 2.22 30.66
C VAL A 9 -2.05 3.70 30.89
N GLN A 10 -0.79 4.13 30.98
CA GLN A 10 -0.43 5.54 31.09
C GLN A 10 -0.36 6.20 29.71
N LEU A 11 -0.67 7.50 29.66
CA LEU A 11 -0.55 8.29 28.46
C LEU A 11 0.92 8.36 28.01
N ASN A 12 1.18 8.01 26.75
CA ASN A 12 2.50 8.15 26.15
C ASN A 12 2.74 9.61 25.75
N LEU A 13 3.47 10.36 26.58
CA LEU A 13 3.73 11.78 26.35
C LEU A 13 4.51 12.05 25.06
N ASP A 14 5.29 11.08 24.57
CA ASP A 14 6.08 11.24 23.36
C ASP A 14 5.21 11.26 22.08
N TYR A 15 3.93 10.88 22.20
CA TYR A 15 2.95 10.94 21.11
C TYR A 15 1.71 11.78 21.45
N THR A 16 1.74 12.55 22.52
CA THR A 16 0.58 13.31 22.98
C THR A 16 0.67 14.78 22.57
N SER A 17 -0.47 15.38 22.25
CA SER A 17 -0.53 16.78 21.84
C SER A 17 -0.34 17.74 23.01
N PRO A 18 0.26 18.92 22.77
CA PRO A 18 0.53 19.89 23.82
C PRO A 18 -0.72 20.57 24.40
N ASP A 19 -1.77 20.74 23.63
CA ASP A 19 -3.06 21.27 24.09
C ASP A 19 -3.71 20.37 25.14
N PHE A 20 -3.57 19.05 24.99
CA PHE A 20 -4.03 18.09 25.99
C PHE A 20 -3.21 18.16 27.29
N VAL A 21 -1.87 18.15 27.17
CA VAL A 21 -0.96 18.04 28.34
C VAL A 21 -0.78 19.38 29.06
N LEU A 22 -0.69 20.49 28.30
CA LEU A 22 -0.36 21.81 28.85
C LEU A 22 -1.59 22.65 29.17
N ASP A 23 -2.61 22.55 28.30
CA ASP A 23 -3.81 23.39 28.40
C ASP A 23 -5.03 22.63 28.94
N THR A 24 -4.88 21.31 29.22
CA THR A 24 -6.01 20.42 29.64
C THR A 24 -7.21 20.49 28.70
N ASN A 25 -6.93 20.77 27.41
CA ASN A 25 -7.95 20.93 26.39
C ASN A 25 -8.14 19.61 25.63
N LEU A 26 -9.28 18.96 25.85
CA LEU A 26 -9.69 17.75 25.16
C LEU A 26 -10.41 18.14 23.87
N ASN A 27 -9.76 17.95 22.73
CA ASN A 27 -10.35 18.21 21.42
C ASN A 27 -9.93 17.13 20.41
N VAL A 28 -10.76 16.94 19.39
CA VAL A 28 -10.53 15.94 18.33
C VAL A 28 -9.26 16.19 17.51
N SER A 29 -8.76 17.43 17.50
CA SER A 29 -7.53 17.79 16.79
C SER A 29 -6.27 17.33 17.53
N ALA A 30 -6.38 16.88 18.78
CA ALA A 30 -5.26 16.30 19.53
C ALA A 30 -4.72 15.05 18.85
N ASP A 31 -5.59 14.18 18.32
CA ASP A 31 -5.20 12.98 17.59
C ASP A 31 -4.47 13.30 16.29
N MET A 32 -4.80 14.42 15.64
CA MET A 32 -4.12 14.86 14.43
C MET A 32 -2.68 15.30 14.70
N PHE A 33 -2.41 15.90 15.85
CA PHE A 33 -1.03 16.16 16.28
C PHE A 33 -0.27 14.86 16.57
N SER A 34 -0.90 13.92 17.26
CA SER A 34 -0.34 12.59 17.52
C SER A 34 -0.04 11.82 16.23
N LEU A 35 -0.92 11.91 15.23
CA LEU A 35 -0.69 11.37 13.89
C LEU A 35 0.56 12.00 13.24
N GLY A 36 0.75 13.31 13.37
CA GLY A 36 1.95 13.98 12.87
C GLY A 36 3.23 13.46 13.52
N LEU A 37 3.24 13.25 14.83
CA LEU A 37 4.38 12.64 15.54
C LEU A 37 4.63 11.21 15.09
N LEU A 38 3.59 10.42 14.87
CA LEU A 38 3.70 9.06 14.35
C LEU A 38 4.30 9.04 12.93
N ILE A 39 3.87 9.95 12.06
CA ILE A 39 4.44 10.07 10.71
C ILE A 39 5.95 10.36 10.80
N ILE A 40 6.36 11.31 11.64
CA ILE A 40 7.79 11.61 11.83
C ILE A 40 8.54 10.38 12.35
N ALA A 41 7.98 9.66 13.33
CA ALA A 41 8.58 8.46 13.88
C ALA A 41 8.82 7.36 12.81
N LEU A 42 7.95 7.24 11.81
CA LEU A 42 8.15 6.28 10.71
C LEU A 42 9.38 6.60 9.84
N TYR A 43 9.80 7.87 9.78
CA TYR A 43 11.03 8.29 9.09
C TYR A 43 12.27 8.21 9.98
N ASN A 44 12.11 8.22 11.29
CA ASN A 44 13.24 8.18 12.22
C ASN A 44 13.98 6.83 12.23
N SER A 45 15.22 6.86 12.69
CA SER A 45 16.01 5.67 12.95
C SER A 45 16.70 5.85 14.34
N PRO A 46 16.29 5.08 15.35
CA PRO A 46 15.18 4.11 15.36
C PRO A 46 13.82 4.77 15.12
N HIS A 47 12.77 3.94 14.88
CA HIS A 47 11.40 4.43 14.64
C HIS A 47 10.75 4.92 15.94
N GLU A 48 11.19 6.06 16.43
CA GLU A 48 10.74 6.68 17.68
C GLU A 48 10.23 8.10 17.43
N SER A 49 9.37 8.57 18.34
CA SER A 49 8.87 9.94 18.31
C SER A 49 10.02 10.95 18.36
N PRO A 50 9.89 12.12 17.70
CA PRO A 50 10.85 13.21 17.87
C PRO A 50 10.80 13.86 19.27
N LEU A 51 9.76 13.58 20.06
CA LEU A 51 9.63 14.06 21.43
C LEU A 51 10.19 13.00 22.39
N HIS A 52 11.03 13.42 23.31
CA HIS A 52 11.62 12.57 24.35
C HIS A 52 11.27 13.11 25.73
N ALA A 53 10.00 12.99 26.11
CA ALA A 53 9.48 13.44 27.41
C ALA A 53 9.82 12.47 28.54
N ASN A 54 10.24 11.23 28.23
CA ASN A 54 10.64 10.21 29.20
C ASN A 54 9.56 9.98 30.29
N SER A 55 8.29 9.98 29.91
CA SER A 55 7.14 9.85 30.82
C SER A 55 7.06 10.95 31.89
N SER A 56 7.77 12.06 31.74
CA SER A 56 7.80 13.18 32.69
C SER A 56 7.07 14.40 32.13
N VAL A 57 6.00 14.83 32.81
CA VAL A 57 5.27 16.05 32.46
C VAL A 57 6.16 17.29 32.58
N GLY A 58 7.09 17.32 33.54
CA GLY A 58 8.06 18.41 33.68
C GLY A 58 9.01 18.51 32.48
N THR A 59 9.52 17.36 32.00
CA THR A 59 10.33 17.32 30.78
C THR A 59 9.52 17.73 29.56
N TYR A 60 8.27 17.23 29.43
CA TYR A 60 7.36 17.61 28.37
C TYR A 60 7.14 19.14 28.32
N LYS A 61 6.81 19.76 29.46
CA LYS A 61 6.66 21.22 29.57
C LYS A 61 7.91 21.96 29.04
N ARG A 62 9.09 21.52 29.46
CA ARG A 62 10.36 22.12 29.06
C ARG A 62 10.62 22.00 27.55
N LEU A 63 10.25 20.86 26.90
CA LEU A 63 10.36 20.70 25.44
C LEU A 63 9.56 21.77 24.68
N PHE A 64 8.42 22.17 25.21
CA PHE A 64 7.54 23.17 24.57
C PHE A 64 7.85 24.62 24.97
N THR A 65 8.91 24.89 25.75
CA THR A 65 9.37 26.25 26.04
C THR A 65 10.39 26.78 25.04
N SER A 66 11.05 25.90 24.27
CA SER A 66 12.07 26.28 23.27
C SER A 66 11.61 25.90 21.87
N SER A 67 11.69 26.86 20.95
CA SER A 67 11.36 26.61 19.54
C SER A 67 12.25 25.56 18.87
N SER A 68 13.47 25.39 19.34
CA SER A 68 14.41 24.37 18.82
C SER A 68 14.03 22.95 19.22
N SER A 69 13.27 22.77 20.32
CA SER A 69 12.85 21.47 20.83
C SER A 69 11.45 21.07 20.36
N ILE A 70 10.75 21.97 19.66
CA ILE A 70 9.42 21.70 19.08
C ILE A 70 9.61 21.28 17.63
N PRO A 71 9.02 20.14 17.19
CA PRO A 71 9.06 19.76 15.79
C PRO A 71 8.44 20.84 14.90
N SER A 72 9.18 21.30 13.89
CA SER A 72 8.73 22.34 12.97
C SER A 72 9.42 22.20 11.60
N SER A 73 8.93 22.93 10.61
CA SER A 73 9.55 22.94 9.27
C SER A 73 10.98 23.47 9.28
N SER A 74 11.31 24.38 10.20
CA SER A 74 12.66 24.98 10.31
C SER A 74 13.73 24.02 10.82
N ASN A 75 13.35 22.98 11.57
CA ASN A 75 14.25 21.97 12.13
C ASN A 75 14.01 20.56 11.58
N ASN A 76 13.46 20.47 10.36
CA ASN A 76 13.08 19.19 9.72
C ASN A 76 12.19 18.32 10.62
N PHE A 77 11.31 18.94 11.41
CA PHE A 77 10.42 18.26 12.38
C PHE A 77 11.19 17.38 13.39
N LEU A 78 12.44 17.70 13.69
CA LEU A 78 13.36 16.93 14.54
C LEU A 78 13.54 15.48 14.03
N SER A 79 13.34 15.25 12.76
CA SER A 79 13.54 13.93 12.17
C SER A 79 15.02 13.62 11.98
N SER A 80 15.43 12.39 12.31
CA SER A 80 16.80 11.89 12.12
C SER A 80 17.11 11.60 10.64
N ARG A 81 16.09 11.53 9.77
CA ARG A 81 16.21 11.30 8.33
C ARG A 81 15.44 12.35 7.54
N PRO A 82 15.81 12.61 6.28
CA PRO A 82 15.05 13.51 5.42
C PRO A 82 13.61 13.02 5.23
N ILE A 83 12.65 13.93 5.38
CA ILE A 83 11.24 13.69 5.08
C ILE A 83 10.94 14.32 3.70
N PRO A 84 10.11 13.67 2.83
CA PRO A 84 9.74 14.23 1.55
C PRO A 84 9.15 15.64 1.67
N LYS A 85 9.54 16.54 0.77
CA LYS A 85 9.13 17.96 0.82
C LYS A 85 7.64 18.17 0.71
N ASP A 86 6.97 17.40 -0.13
CA ASP A 86 5.52 17.40 -0.29
C ASP A 86 4.80 17.00 1.00
N LEU A 87 5.32 16.01 1.74
CA LEU A 87 4.78 15.60 3.05
C LEU A 87 5.02 16.69 4.11
N THR A 88 6.19 17.29 4.14
CA THR A 88 6.50 18.35 5.13
C THR A 88 5.69 19.60 4.91
N SER A 89 5.52 20.05 3.66
CA SER A 89 4.84 21.30 3.34
C SER A 89 3.30 21.18 3.38
N SER A 90 2.74 20.10 2.86
CA SER A 90 1.29 19.94 2.72
C SER A 90 0.62 19.28 3.91
N VAL A 91 1.34 18.47 4.68
CA VAL A 91 0.77 17.64 5.76
C VAL A 91 1.35 18.00 7.13
N LEU A 92 2.65 17.77 7.35
CA LEU A 92 3.25 17.90 8.68
C LEU A 92 3.15 19.31 9.24
N SER A 93 3.30 20.36 8.41
CA SER A 93 3.13 21.76 8.81
C SER A 93 1.73 22.05 9.36
N ARG A 94 0.71 21.31 8.90
CA ARG A 94 -0.67 21.42 9.35
C ARG A 94 -1.08 20.42 10.43
N LEU A 95 -0.30 19.37 10.67
CA LEU A 95 -0.52 18.43 11.77
C LEU A 95 0.21 18.91 13.05
N ILE A 96 1.50 19.25 12.89
CA ILE A 96 2.37 19.68 13.99
C ILE A 96 2.29 21.20 14.15
N THR A 97 1.16 21.67 14.66
CA THR A 97 0.95 23.08 15.02
C THR A 97 0.41 23.19 16.43
N ARG A 98 0.88 24.22 17.18
CA ARG A 98 0.48 24.47 18.56
C ARG A 98 -1.02 24.80 18.70
N ARG A 99 -1.61 25.42 17.68
CA ARG A 99 -3.02 25.83 17.68
C ARG A 99 -3.91 24.73 17.12
N PRO A 100 -4.79 24.08 17.93
CA PRO A 100 -5.66 22.98 17.46
C PRO A 100 -6.55 23.35 16.27
N ALA A 101 -7.07 24.58 16.24
CA ALA A 101 -7.94 25.06 15.15
C ALA A 101 -7.24 25.20 13.79
N GLN A 102 -5.90 25.21 13.75
CA GLN A 102 -5.12 25.26 12.51
C GLN A 102 -4.74 23.88 11.98
N ARG A 103 -4.98 22.83 12.77
CA ARG A 103 -4.68 21.46 12.35
C ARG A 103 -5.69 21.00 11.32
N MET A 104 -5.20 20.24 10.35
CA MET A 104 -6.09 19.60 9.40
C MET A 104 -6.92 18.51 10.06
N THR A 105 -8.12 18.33 9.55
CA THR A 105 -9.01 17.22 9.92
C THR A 105 -8.54 15.91 9.29
N ALA A 106 -9.04 14.77 9.77
CA ALA A 106 -8.77 13.46 9.18
C ALA A 106 -9.19 13.38 7.70
N ARG A 107 -10.30 14.04 7.34
CA ARG A 107 -10.75 14.14 5.94
C ARG A 107 -9.77 14.92 5.07
N GLU A 108 -9.33 16.10 5.51
CA GLU A 108 -8.33 16.90 4.80
C GLU A 108 -7.00 16.16 4.66
N PHE A 109 -6.61 15.38 5.68
CA PHE A 109 -5.42 14.52 5.61
C PHE A 109 -5.54 13.48 4.49
N GLN A 110 -6.66 12.75 4.43
CA GLN A 110 -6.91 11.76 3.36
C GLN A 110 -6.97 12.37 1.96
N GLN A 111 -7.39 13.63 1.85
CA GLN A 111 -7.51 14.38 0.61
C GLN A 111 -6.30 15.28 0.32
N SER A 112 -5.26 15.20 1.13
CA SER A 112 -4.06 16.04 0.94
C SER A 112 -3.33 15.69 -0.36
N ALA A 113 -2.68 16.69 -0.95
CA ALA A 113 -1.89 16.53 -2.17
C ALA A 113 -0.79 15.45 -2.05
N TYR A 114 -0.35 15.13 -0.84
CA TYR A 114 0.60 14.05 -0.60
C TYR A 114 0.08 12.68 -1.09
N PHE A 115 -1.23 12.45 -0.97
CA PHE A 115 -1.87 11.21 -1.45
C PHE A 115 -2.41 11.32 -2.89
N ASP A 116 -2.27 12.47 -3.54
CA ASP A 116 -2.65 12.67 -4.94
C ASP A 116 -1.49 12.30 -5.86
N ASN A 117 -1.22 11.00 -5.95
CA ASN A 117 -0.20 10.45 -6.83
C ASN A 117 -0.68 9.16 -7.50
N ILE A 118 -0.05 8.82 -8.62
CA ILE A 118 -0.46 7.69 -9.47
C ILE A 118 -0.45 6.35 -8.73
N LEU A 119 0.46 6.15 -7.77
CA LEU A 119 0.54 4.89 -7.03
C LEU A 119 -0.64 4.72 -6.08
N ILE A 120 -0.99 5.78 -5.35
CA ILE A 120 -2.13 5.78 -4.43
C ILE A 120 -3.44 5.65 -5.20
N SER A 121 -3.62 6.41 -6.29
CA SER A 121 -4.83 6.31 -7.12
C SER A 121 -4.96 4.92 -7.76
N THR A 122 -3.86 4.29 -8.16
CA THR A 122 -3.85 2.91 -8.65
C THR A 122 -4.30 1.92 -7.57
N ILE A 123 -3.79 2.03 -6.33
CA ILE A 123 -4.21 1.16 -5.22
C ILE A 123 -5.69 1.38 -4.89
N ARG A 124 -6.16 2.64 -4.82
CA ARG A 124 -7.58 2.95 -4.61
C ARG A 124 -8.48 2.36 -5.70
N PHE A 125 -8.03 2.38 -6.95
CA PHE A 125 -8.75 1.75 -8.04
C PHE A 125 -8.79 0.23 -7.90
N LEU A 126 -7.66 -0.41 -7.55
CA LEU A 126 -7.60 -1.85 -7.29
C LEU A 126 -8.54 -2.27 -6.14
N ASP A 127 -8.60 -1.51 -5.07
CA ASP A 127 -9.52 -1.78 -3.95
C ASP A 127 -11.00 -1.62 -4.35
N ALA A 128 -11.29 -0.74 -5.32
CA ALA A 128 -12.63 -0.51 -5.86
C ALA A 128 -12.98 -1.39 -7.09
N LEU A 129 -12.06 -2.24 -7.53
CA LEU A 129 -12.17 -3.00 -8.79
C LEU A 129 -13.48 -3.83 -8.90
N PRO A 130 -13.96 -4.51 -7.83
CA PRO A 130 -15.21 -5.28 -7.90
C PRO A 130 -16.44 -4.43 -8.25
N ALA A 131 -16.42 -3.13 -7.95
CA ALA A 131 -17.53 -2.20 -8.23
C ALA A 131 -17.37 -1.46 -9.58
N LYS A 132 -16.30 -1.72 -10.35
CA LYS A 132 -16.02 -1.07 -11.62
C LYS A 132 -16.69 -1.75 -12.80
N THR A 133 -17.05 -0.94 -13.80
CA THR A 133 -17.59 -1.45 -15.07
C THR A 133 -16.52 -2.20 -15.87
N PRO A 134 -16.91 -3.14 -16.76
CA PRO A 134 -15.95 -3.86 -17.61
C PRO A 134 -15.05 -2.91 -18.42
N THR A 135 -15.59 -1.84 -18.97
CA THR A 135 -14.83 -0.84 -19.73
C THR A 135 -13.77 -0.14 -18.89
N GLU A 136 -14.11 0.26 -17.65
CA GLU A 136 -13.17 0.86 -16.71
C GLU A 136 -12.06 -0.13 -16.32
N LYS A 137 -12.41 -1.38 -16.08
CA LYS A 137 -11.44 -2.45 -15.76
C LYS A 137 -10.45 -2.66 -16.91
N VAL A 138 -10.91 -2.76 -18.15
CA VAL A 138 -10.05 -2.92 -19.34
C VAL A 138 -9.11 -1.73 -19.49
N ALA A 139 -9.63 -0.50 -19.40
CA ALA A 139 -8.82 0.72 -19.50
C ALA A 139 -7.74 0.77 -18.41
N PHE A 140 -8.12 0.43 -17.18
CA PHE A 140 -7.20 0.37 -16.04
C PHE A 140 -6.10 -0.68 -16.25
N MET A 141 -6.46 -1.92 -16.63
CA MET A 141 -5.49 -3.01 -16.81
C MET A 141 -4.48 -2.69 -17.92
N ARG A 142 -4.89 -2.00 -18.99
CA ARG A 142 -3.97 -1.51 -20.04
C ARG A 142 -2.98 -0.46 -19.52
N GLY A 143 -3.44 0.43 -18.64
CA GLY A 143 -2.60 1.46 -18.02
C GLY A 143 -1.66 0.93 -16.95
N LEU A 144 -2.09 -0.08 -16.21
CA LEU A 144 -1.40 -0.61 -15.03
C LEU A 144 0.04 -1.07 -15.35
N SER A 145 0.26 -1.67 -16.50
CA SER A 145 1.58 -2.15 -16.94
C SER A 145 2.66 -1.06 -16.93
N ARG A 146 2.28 0.21 -17.13
CA ARG A 146 3.21 1.36 -17.13
C ARG A 146 3.55 1.80 -15.70
N VAL A 147 2.64 1.59 -14.77
CA VAL A 147 2.78 2.03 -13.37
C VAL A 147 3.47 0.98 -12.50
N ILE A 148 3.31 -0.32 -12.83
CA ILE A 148 3.90 -1.44 -12.08
C ILE A 148 5.38 -1.22 -11.71
N PRO A 149 6.30 -0.80 -12.61
CA PRO A 149 7.71 -0.63 -12.25
C PRO A 149 7.99 0.42 -11.17
N SER A 150 7.06 1.35 -10.97
CA SER A 150 7.17 2.42 -9.97
C SER A 150 6.75 2.00 -8.56
N PHE A 151 6.10 0.85 -8.41
CA PHE A 151 5.69 0.35 -7.10
C PHE A 151 6.86 -0.22 -6.31
N PRO A 152 6.88 0.00 -4.97
CA PRO A 152 7.73 -0.79 -4.08
C PRO A 152 7.42 -2.29 -4.22
N LYS A 153 8.45 -3.14 -4.21
CA LYS A 153 8.31 -4.59 -4.39
C LYS A 153 7.35 -5.23 -3.39
N SER A 154 7.38 -4.76 -2.14
CA SER A 154 6.46 -5.21 -1.09
C SER A 154 4.98 -4.89 -1.40
N VAL A 155 4.71 -3.75 -2.03
CA VAL A 155 3.35 -3.35 -2.44
C VAL A 155 2.89 -4.18 -3.63
N MET A 156 3.77 -4.40 -4.62
CA MET A 156 3.47 -5.31 -5.74
C MET A 156 3.09 -6.70 -5.25
N GLU A 157 3.86 -7.27 -4.33
CA GLU A 157 3.65 -8.63 -3.83
C GLU A 157 2.42 -8.76 -2.91
N LYS A 158 2.18 -7.76 -2.04
CA LYS A 158 1.15 -7.86 -0.99
C LYS A 158 -0.19 -7.23 -1.37
N LYS A 159 -0.22 -6.35 -2.38
CA LYS A 159 -1.44 -5.63 -2.78
C LYS A 159 -1.79 -5.84 -4.25
N VAL A 160 -0.87 -5.53 -5.17
CA VAL A 160 -1.17 -5.54 -6.60
C VAL A 160 -1.38 -6.96 -7.11
N LEU A 161 -0.42 -7.86 -6.86
CA LEU A 161 -0.50 -9.24 -7.32
C LEU A 161 -1.74 -9.99 -6.81
N PRO A 162 -2.10 -9.94 -5.51
CA PRO A 162 -3.32 -10.58 -5.03
C PRO A 162 -4.60 -10.07 -5.71
N ALA A 163 -4.72 -8.75 -5.93
CA ALA A 163 -5.86 -8.17 -6.62
C ALA A 163 -5.98 -8.69 -8.07
N LEU A 164 -4.85 -8.77 -8.80
CA LEU A 164 -4.82 -9.32 -10.16
C LEU A 164 -5.18 -10.80 -10.19
N LEU A 165 -4.74 -11.57 -9.19
CA LEU A 165 -5.06 -12.99 -9.09
C LEU A 165 -6.56 -13.25 -8.89
N GLU A 166 -7.28 -12.36 -8.22
CA GLU A 166 -8.75 -12.47 -8.11
C GLU A 166 -9.46 -12.15 -9.43
N GLU A 167 -8.94 -11.23 -10.22
CA GLU A 167 -9.50 -10.86 -11.54
C GLU A 167 -9.19 -11.89 -12.65
N MET A 168 -8.34 -12.89 -12.42
CA MET A 168 -8.13 -13.99 -13.38
C MET A 168 -9.40 -14.80 -13.69
N LYS A 169 -10.43 -14.67 -12.87
CA LYS A 169 -11.74 -15.31 -13.07
C LYS A 169 -12.55 -14.67 -14.21
N ASP A 170 -12.25 -13.40 -14.49
CA ASP A 170 -12.91 -12.64 -15.56
C ASP A 170 -12.23 -12.94 -16.91
N LYS A 171 -12.94 -13.69 -17.75
CA LYS A 171 -12.41 -14.15 -19.03
C LYS A 171 -12.07 -13.01 -19.99
N GLU A 172 -12.86 -11.93 -19.97
CA GLU A 172 -12.62 -10.77 -20.84
C GLU A 172 -11.34 -10.00 -20.44
N LEU A 173 -10.99 -10.05 -19.17
CA LEU A 173 -9.80 -9.41 -18.62
C LEU A 173 -8.57 -10.31 -18.60
N LEU A 174 -8.74 -11.62 -18.75
CA LEU A 174 -7.70 -12.63 -18.49
C LEU A 174 -6.38 -12.31 -19.20
N SER A 175 -6.42 -11.94 -20.48
CA SER A 175 -5.20 -11.62 -21.24
C SER A 175 -4.45 -10.42 -20.68
N LEU A 176 -5.16 -9.35 -20.31
CA LEU A 176 -4.55 -8.14 -19.72
C LEU A 176 -4.05 -8.38 -18.30
N VAL A 177 -4.79 -9.17 -17.52
CA VAL A 177 -4.39 -9.56 -16.17
C VAL A 177 -3.09 -10.38 -16.23
N LEU A 178 -3.00 -11.38 -17.11
CA LEU A 178 -1.80 -12.20 -17.29
C LEU A 178 -0.59 -11.36 -17.73
N GLN A 179 -0.75 -10.41 -18.66
CA GLN A 179 0.33 -9.50 -19.05
C GLN A 179 0.90 -8.73 -17.84
N ASN A 180 0.02 -8.21 -17.00
CA ASN A 180 0.43 -7.50 -15.80
C ASN A 180 1.08 -8.43 -14.75
N ILE A 181 0.56 -9.64 -14.57
CA ILE A 181 1.13 -10.66 -13.67
C ILE A 181 2.55 -11.01 -14.10
N PHE A 182 2.78 -11.33 -15.38
CA PHE A 182 4.12 -11.67 -15.88
C PHE A 182 5.10 -10.52 -15.66
N LYS A 183 4.68 -9.29 -15.89
CA LYS A 183 5.52 -8.11 -15.62
C LYS A 183 5.89 -7.97 -14.14
N ILE A 184 4.97 -8.28 -13.23
CA ILE A 184 5.25 -8.29 -11.79
C ILE A 184 6.25 -9.40 -11.45
N ILE A 185 6.08 -10.61 -12.00
CA ILE A 185 6.96 -11.75 -11.72
C ILE A 185 8.41 -11.47 -12.14
N GLU A 186 8.63 -10.80 -13.26
CA GLU A 186 9.97 -10.38 -13.69
C GLU A 186 10.62 -9.37 -12.74
N LEU A 187 9.83 -8.52 -12.10
CA LEU A 187 10.32 -7.46 -11.21
C LEU A 187 10.51 -7.92 -9.74
N LEU A 188 9.85 -9.00 -9.34
CA LEU A 188 9.90 -9.48 -7.96
C LEU A 188 11.08 -10.42 -7.71
N PRO A 189 11.90 -10.21 -6.67
CA PRO A 189 12.91 -11.20 -6.24
C PRO A 189 12.29 -12.54 -5.84
N SER A 190 11.07 -12.52 -5.31
CA SER A 190 10.25 -13.69 -4.94
C SER A 190 9.43 -14.25 -6.12
N GLY A 191 9.67 -13.78 -7.35
CA GLY A 191 8.85 -14.09 -8.52
C GLY A 191 8.64 -15.57 -8.75
N LYS A 192 9.70 -16.37 -8.68
CA LYS A 192 9.63 -17.83 -8.84
C LYS A 192 8.69 -18.49 -7.84
N ARG A 193 8.83 -18.15 -6.57
CA ARG A 193 7.97 -18.68 -5.51
C ARG A 193 6.52 -18.22 -5.68
N ALA A 194 6.32 -16.93 -5.98
CA ALA A 194 4.99 -16.40 -6.21
C ALA A 194 4.31 -17.07 -7.40
N PHE A 195 5.07 -17.39 -8.46
CA PHE A 195 4.57 -18.09 -9.64
C PHE A 195 4.11 -19.51 -9.27
N THR A 196 4.99 -20.31 -8.67
CA THR A 196 4.70 -21.70 -8.30
C THR A 196 3.56 -21.81 -7.30
N ASP A 197 3.59 -20.98 -6.23
CA ASP A 197 2.65 -21.13 -5.12
C ASP A 197 1.26 -20.54 -5.41
N LYS A 198 1.16 -19.49 -6.25
CA LYS A 198 -0.06 -18.70 -6.39
C LYS A 198 -0.62 -18.66 -7.81
N ILE A 199 0.26 -18.58 -8.83
CA ILE A 199 -0.15 -18.35 -10.22
C ILE A 199 -0.39 -19.67 -10.93
N LEU A 200 0.56 -20.59 -10.88
CA LEU A 200 0.49 -21.87 -11.56
C LEU A 200 -0.77 -22.68 -11.22
N PRO A 201 -1.19 -22.79 -9.95
CA PRO A 201 -2.45 -23.49 -9.63
C PRO A 201 -3.66 -22.86 -10.30
N ARG A 202 -3.74 -21.52 -10.33
CA ARG A 202 -4.85 -20.81 -10.98
C ARG A 202 -4.85 -20.94 -12.49
N LEU A 203 -3.67 -20.94 -13.11
CA LEU A 203 -3.55 -21.22 -14.56
C LEU A 203 -4.07 -22.61 -14.89
N ARG A 204 -3.69 -23.62 -14.10
CA ARG A 204 -4.21 -24.98 -14.25
C ARG A 204 -5.72 -25.03 -14.11
N ASP A 205 -6.28 -24.39 -13.10
CA ASP A 205 -7.73 -24.32 -12.91
C ASP A 205 -8.45 -23.67 -14.11
N ILE A 206 -7.88 -22.63 -14.69
CA ILE A 206 -8.49 -21.91 -15.82
C ILE A 206 -8.38 -22.70 -17.11
N PHE A 207 -7.19 -23.27 -17.42
CA PHE A 207 -6.92 -23.83 -18.72
C PHE A 207 -7.16 -25.35 -18.78
N LEU A 208 -6.97 -26.08 -17.69
CA LEU A 208 -7.11 -27.54 -17.65
C LEU A 208 -8.46 -28.01 -17.09
N SER A 209 -9.09 -27.24 -16.18
CA SER A 209 -10.41 -27.59 -15.67
C SER A 209 -11.47 -27.39 -16.76
N GLY A 210 -12.17 -28.48 -17.07
CA GLY A 210 -13.29 -28.43 -18.03
C GLY A 210 -12.96 -28.90 -19.46
N VAL A 211 -11.77 -29.41 -19.71
CA VAL A 211 -11.48 -30.16 -20.94
C VAL A 211 -12.18 -31.53 -20.85
N LYS A 212 -13.50 -31.53 -21.11
CA LYS A 212 -14.19 -32.79 -21.43
C LYS A 212 -13.83 -33.15 -22.87
N PRO A 213 -13.49 -34.43 -23.18
CA PRO A 213 -13.36 -34.86 -24.56
C PRO A 213 -14.66 -34.53 -25.30
N ALA A 214 -14.58 -33.71 -26.34
CA ALA A 214 -15.74 -33.37 -27.15
C ALA A 214 -16.27 -34.66 -27.77
N ALA A 215 -17.56 -34.91 -27.61
CA ALA A 215 -18.22 -35.98 -28.34
C ALA A 215 -18.12 -35.69 -29.84
N PRO A 216 -17.88 -36.71 -30.69
CA PRO A 216 -17.76 -36.50 -32.13
C PRO A 216 -19.05 -35.83 -32.68
N GLY A 217 -18.91 -34.61 -33.21
CA GLY A 217 -20.02 -33.89 -33.87
C GLY A 217 -20.58 -32.66 -33.08
N THR A 218 -20.13 -32.36 -31.90
CA THR A 218 -20.49 -31.13 -31.19
C THR A 218 -19.50 -30.01 -31.51
N ALA A 219 -20.01 -28.89 -32.06
CA ALA A 219 -19.21 -27.67 -32.22
C ALA A 219 -18.72 -27.21 -30.83
N VAL A 220 -17.43 -27.18 -30.63
CA VAL A 220 -16.83 -26.63 -29.40
C VAL A 220 -17.07 -25.12 -29.42
N GLU A 221 -17.83 -24.62 -28.50
CA GLU A 221 -18.05 -23.18 -28.32
C GLU A 221 -16.69 -22.53 -28.01
N ARG A 222 -16.22 -21.64 -28.88
CA ARG A 222 -14.92 -20.97 -28.73
C ARG A 222 -14.97 -19.99 -27.58
N ASP A 223 -14.11 -20.19 -26.59
CA ASP A 223 -13.90 -19.26 -25.50
C ASP A 223 -12.78 -18.26 -25.86
N THR A 224 -13.18 -17.18 -26.52
CA THR A 224 -12.24 -16.16 -27.01
C THR A 224 -11.39 -15.54 -25.91
N GLY A 225 -11.91 -15.45 -24.69
CA GLY A 225 -11.16 -14.95 -23.52
C GLY A 225 -10.04 -15.92 -23.09
N LYS A 226 -10.36 -17.22 -23.03
CA LYS A 226 -9.35 -18.25 -22.78
C LYS A 226 -8.30 -18.31 -23.91
N GLU A 227 -8.72 -18.25 -25.16
CA GLU A 227 -7.80 -18.23 -26.31
C GLU A 227 -6.83 -17.03 -26.23
N ALA A 228 -7.34 -15.83 -25.94
CA ALA A 228 -6.51 -14.63 -25.75
C ALA A 228 -5.55 -14.78 -24.57
N GLY A 229 -6.00 -15.37 -23.45
CA GLY A 229 -5.15 -15.67 -22.30
C GLY A 229 -4.04 -16.67 -22.63
N LEU A 230 -4.36 -17.72 -23.39
CA LEU A 230 -3.40 -18.72 -23.85
C LEU A 230 -2.33 -18.11 -24.75
N MET A 231 -2.70 -17.19 -25.65
CA MET A 231 -1.73 -16.46 -26.48
C MET A 231 -0.74 -15.65 -25.65
N VAL A 232 -1.19 -15.03 -24.56
CA VAL A 232 -0.30 -14.32 -23.65
C VAL A 232 0.63 -15.30 -22.92
N LEU A 233 0.13 -16.45 -22.50
CA LEU A 233 0.94 -17.52 -21.88
C LEU A 233 2.05 -17.99 -22.83
N LEU A 234 1.71 -18.28 -24.08
CA LEU A 234 2.66 -18.70 -25.11
C LEU A 234 3.70 -17.61 -25.43
N ALA A 235 3.27 -16.35 -25.51
CA ALA A 235 4.18 -15.22 -25.70
C ALA A 235 5.18 -15.04 -24.53
N ASN A 236 4.83 -15.51 -23.34
CA ASN A 236 5.66 -15.44 -22.13
C ASN A 236 6.18 -16.82 -21.68
N ILE A 237 6.25 -17.79 -22.59
CA ILE A 237 6.61 -19.18 -22.27
C ILE A 237 8.00 -19.30 -21.60
N THR A 238 8.93 -18.43 -21.94
CA THR A 238 10.26 -18.36 -21.34
C THR A 238 10.17 -18.02 -19.84
N ILE A 239 9.28 -17.09 -19.48
CA ILE A 239 9.04 -16.71 -18.07
C ILE A 239 8.39 -17.89 -17.34
N VAL A 240 7.41 -18.55 -17.95
CA VAL A 240 6.79 -19.76 -17.40
C VAL A 240 7.82 -20.84 -17.14
N ALA A 241 8.63 -21.18 -18.15
CA ALA A 241 9.65 -22.25 -18.07
C ALA A 241 10.71 -21.95 -17.00
N SER A 242 11.13 -20.68 -16.86
CA SER A 242 12.15 -20.29 -15.86
C SER A 242 11.62 -20.31 -14.42
N ASN A 243 10.30 -20.20 -14.25
CA ASN A 243 9.66 -20.17 -12.94
C ASN A 243 9.01 -21.51 -12.52
N CYS A 244 8.95 -22.50 -13.41
CA CYS A 244 8.52 -23.86 -13.12
C CYS A 244 9.71 -24.81 -12.89
N SER A 245 9.50 -25.88 -12.15
CA SER A 245 10.40 -27.04 -12.19
C SER A 245 10.18 -27.80 -13.51
N GLY A 246 11.19 -28.57 -13.96
CA GLY A 246 11.06 -29.36 -15.19
C GLY A 246 9.89 -30.34 -15.19
N LYS A 247 9.49 -30.85 -14.03
CA LYS A 247 8.31 -31.69 -13.85
C LYS A 247 7.02 -30.86 -13.97
N GLU A 248 6.91 -29.75 -13.26
CA GLU A 248 5.74 -28.87 -13.32
C GLU A 248 5.48 -28.33 -14.72
N PHE A 249 6.55 -28.07 -15.50
CA PHE A 249 6.44 -27.58 -16.87
C PHE A 249 5.97 -28.66 -17.86
N LYS A 250 6.30 -29.96 -17.59
CA LYS A 250 5.88 -31.08 -18.45
C LYS A 250 4.46 -31.55 -18.15
N ASP A 251 4.05 -31.47 -16.87
CA ASP A 251 2.78 -32.02 -16.40
C ASP A 251 1.65 -30.96 -16.40
N GLY A 252 1.91 -29.75 -16.77
CA GLY A 252 0.97 -28.61 -16.83
C GLY A 252 0.95 -27.92 -18.13
#